data_41a9fcf58726b24d00e0eb36d20d5611
#
_entry.id   41a9fcf58726b24d00e0eb36d20d5611
#
_cell.length_a   1.000
_cell.length_b   1.000
_cell.length_c   1.000
_cell.angle_alpha   90.00
_cell.angle_beta   90.00
_cell.angle_gamma   90.00
#
_symmetry.space_group_name_H-M   'P 1'
#
loop_
_entity.id
_entity.type
_entity.pdbx_description
1 polymer ?
#
loop_
_entity_poly.entity_id
_entity_poly.type
_entity_poly.pdbx_seq_one_letter_code
_entity_poly.pdbx_strand_id
1 'polypeptide(L)'
;MAAVQEVLLAEPRGFCAGVDRAIEIVERALAKFGRPIYVRHEIVHNTHVVKDLKARGAIFIEELDDVPAGATLVFSAHGVSRAVQREAERRGFRIFDATCPLVSKVHVEVAKLHQEGYEFIMIGHKGHPEVEGTMGQLDAGIHLVEDVADVARVQPQQTERLALVTQTTLSVDDAAEIAAAVRARFPALREPKQQDICYATQNRQDAVKLLSPLVDAVVVVGSPSSSNTNRLRELAQRLGVPAYMVEDATELRDHWFADAARVGVTAGASAPETLVQGVLQRLKALGAVSVRSLDGARETLKFPLPKGLKPD
;
A
#
# COMPACT_ATOMS: atom_id res chain seq x y z
N MET A 1 -23.58 29.55 -6.33
CA MET A 1 -22.66 28.44 -6.11
C MET A 1 -23.30 27.21 -6.73
N ALA A 2 -22.64 26.55 -7.68
CA ALA A 2 -23.15 25.28 -8.21
C ALA A 2 -23.11 24.25 -7.07
N ALA A 3 -24.25 23.67 -6.72
CA ALA A 3 -24.28 22.55 -5.79
C ALA A 3 -23.74 21.30 -6.50
N VAL A 4 -23.04 20.44 -5.79
CA VAL A 4 -22.68 19.11 -6.30
C VAL A 4 -23.94 18.40 -6.77
N GLN A 5 -23.98 17.97 -8.02
CA GLN A 5 -25.17 17.32 -8.61
C GLN A 5 -25.01 15.80 -8.67
N GLU A 6 -23.82 15.36 -9.04
CA GLU A 6 -23.54 13.94 -9.25
C GLU A 6 -22.24 13.52 -8.57
N VAL A 7 -22.23 12.32 -7.99
CA VAL A 7 -21.01 11.66 -7.50
C VAL A 7 -20.75 10.40 -8.32
N LEU A 8 -19.53 10.31 -8.86
CA LEU A 8 -19.02 9.13 -9.56
C LEU A 8 -18.06 8.37 -8.67
N LEU A 9 -18.29 7.09 -8.47
CA LEU A 9 -17.42 6.21 -7.69
C LEU A 9 -16.47 5.45 -8.60
N ALA A 10 -15.19 5.54 -8.33
CA ALA A 10 -14.19 4.68 -8.96
C ALA A 10 -14.38 3.21 -8.55
N GLU A 11 -14.17 2.30 -9.48
CA GLU A 11 -14.14 0.85 -9.25
C GLU A 11 -12.86 0.25 -9.89
N PRO A 12 -12.08 -0.56 -9.12
CA PRO A 12 -12.22 -0.82 -7.69
C PRO A 12 -11.71 0.34 -6.82
N ARG A 13 -12.15 0.35 -5.57
CA ARG A 13 -11.68 1.27 -4.52
C ARG A 13 -11.59 0.55 -3.18
N GLY A 14 -10.96 1.19 -2.18
CA GLY A 14 -10.91 0.67 -0.81
C GLY A 14 -10.10 -0.61 -0.66
N PHE A 15 -10.39 -1.41 0.35
CA PHE A 15 -9.58 -2.55 0.76
C PHE A 15 -9.23 -3.51 -0.38
N CYS A 16 -7.97 -3.98 -0.37
CA CYS A 16 -7.49 -5.06 -1.22
C CYS A 16 -7.33 -6.36 -0.42
N ALA A 17 -7.18 -7.49 -1.10
CA ALA A 17 -7.04 -8.80 -0.44
C ALA A 17 -5.86 -8.88 0.54
N GLY A 18 -4.78 -8.14 0.30
CA GLY A 18 -3.62 -8.08 1.21
C GLY A 18 -3.96 -7.36 2.52
N VAL A 19 -4.68 -6.25 2.42
CA VAL A 19 -5.16 -5.45 3.55
C VAL A 19 -6.19 -6.22 4.37
N ASP A 20 -7.22 -6.77 3.73
CA ASP A 20 -8.24 -7.60 4.40
C ASP A 20 -7.59 -8.74 5.20
N ARG A 21 -6.68 -9.46 4.57
CA ARG A 21 -5.94 -10.55 5.25
C ARG A 21 -5.15 -10.07 6.45
N ALA A 22 -4.45 -8.93 6.33
CA ALA A 22 -3.60 -8.42 7.40
C ALA A 22 -4.42 -8.00 8.62
N ILE A 23 -5.54 -7.33 8.41
CA ILE A 23 -6.48 -6.93 9.47
C ILE A 23 -7.08 -8.19 10.12
N GLU A 24 -7.57 -9.14 9.32
CA GLU A 24 -8.15 -10.38 9.81
C GLU A 24 -7.15 -11.19 10.67
N ILE A 25 -5.86 -11.20 10.35
CA ILE A 25 -4.82 -11.85 11.17
C ILE A 25 -4.77 -11.25 12.58
N VAL A 26 -4.75 -9.92 12.72
CA VAL A 26 -4.73 -9.27 14.04
C VAL A 26 -6.03 -9.53 14.81
N GLU A 27 -7.18 -9.44 14.16
CA GLU A 27 -8.48 -9.71 14.76
C GLU A 27 -8.59 -11.13 15.31
N ARG A 28 -8.18 -12.11 14.50
CA ARG A 28 -8.17 -13.52 14.92
C ARG A 28 -7.14 -13.81 16.00
N ALA A 29 -5.98 -13.14 15.96
CA ALA A 29 -4.99 -13.26 17.02
C ALA A 29 -5.54 -12.72 18.35
N LEU A 30 -6.21 -11.55 18.34
CA LEU A 30 -6.90 -10.99 19.51
C LEU A 30 -7.99 -11.93 20.05
N ALA A 31 -8.79 -12.51 19.16
CA ALA A 31 -9.85 -13.44 19.55
C ALA A 31 -9.30 -14.75 20.15
N LYS A 32 -8.22 -15.28 19.58
CA LYS A 32 -7.68 -16.60 19.96
C LYS A 32 -6.74 -16.55 21.16
N PHE A 33 -5.90 -15.54 21.26
CA PHE A 33 -4.84 -15.46 22.28
C PHE A 33 -5.10 -14.39 23.34
N GLY A 34 -6.13 -13.57 23.17
CA GLY A 34 -6.45 -12.49 24.10
C GLY A 34 -5.56 -11.26 23.88
N ARG A 35 -5.76 -10.28 24.75
CA ARG A 35 -5.02 -9.00 24.77
C ARG A 35 -3.81 -9.10 25.70
N PRO A 36 -2.71 -8.39 25.42
CA PRO A 36 -2.42 -7.63 24.20
C PRO A 36 -1.87 -8.52 23.07
N ILE A 37 -2.07 -8.06 21.83
CA ILE A 37 -1.35 -8.53 20.64
C ILE A 37 -0.44 -7.41 20.19
N TYR A 38 0.85 -7.69 20.00
CA TYR A 38 1.83 -6.72 19.52
C TYR A 38 1.87 -6.74 18.00
N VAL A 39 1.93 -5.56 17.38
CA VAL A 39 1.99 -5.42 15.92
C VAL A 39 3.17 -4.52 15.58
N ARG A 40 4.13 -5.04 14.79
CA ARG A 40 5.27 -4.25 14.36
C ARG A 40 4.90 -3.39 13.15
N HIS A 41 5.08 -2.08 13.29
CA HIS A 41 4.54 -1.02 12.45
C HIS A 41 3.00 -0.99 12.40
N GLU A 42 2.43 0.00 11.78
CA GLU A 42 1.00 -0.01 11.43
C GLU A 42 0.71 -1.27 10.58
N ILE A 43 -0.34 -2.01 10.94
CA ILE A 43 -0.70 -3.23 10.19
C ILE A 43 -0.90 -2.95 8.72
N VAL A 44 -1.50 -1.81 8.42
CA VAL A 44 -1.66 -1.15 7.11
C VAL A 44 -1.66 0.36 7.34
N HIS A 45 -1.29 1.16 6.35
CA HIS A 45 -1.29 2.62 6.45
C HIS A 45 -2.71 3.19 6.40
N ASN A 46 -3.41 3.11 7.54
CA ASN A 46 -4.71 3.73 7.72
C ASN A 46 -4.97 4.03 9.21
N THR A 47 -5.07 5.31 9.55
CA THR A 47 -5.24 5.79 10.93
C THR A 47 -6.50 5.24 11.58
N HIS A 48 -7.60 5.11 10.85
CA HIS A 48 -8.86 4.58 11.37
C HIS A 48 -8.73 3.10 11.75
N VAL A 49 -8.14 2.28 10.87
CA VAL A 49 -7.88 0.85 11.12
C VAL A 49 -6.98 0.68 12.34
N VAL A 50 -5.89 1.45 12.42
CA VAL A 50 -4.95 1.39 13.56
C VAL A 50 -5.65 1.78 14.87
N LYS A 51 -6.48 2.84 14.87
CA LYS A 51 -7.25 3.26 16.05
C LYS A 51 -8.23 2.18 16.49
N ASP A 52 -8.97 1.56 15.57
CA ASP A 52 -9.91 0.48 15.89
C ASP A 52 -9.20 -0.71 16.54
N LEU A 53 -8.12 -1.18 15.92
CA LEU A 53 -7.36 -2.32 16.45
C LEU A 53 -6.71 -2.00 17.81
N LYS A 54 -6.24 -0.75 18.05
CA LYS A 54 -5.77 -0.29 19.36
C LYS A 54 -6.87 -0.36 20.39
N ALA A 55 -8.07 0.13 20.08
CA ALA A 55 -9.22 0.07 20.99
C ALA A 55 -9.60 -1.37 21.36
N ARG A 56 -9.36 -2.32 20.45
CA ARG A 56 -9.60 -3.75 20.64
C ARG A 56 -8.46 -4.49 21.35
N GLY A 57 -7.32 -3.83 21.60
CA GLY A 57 -6.22 -4.34 22.42
C GLY A 57 -4.96 -4.74 21.65
N ALA A 58 -4.80 -4.29 20.41
CA ALA A 58 -3.53 -4.35 19.71
C ALA A 58 -2.60 -3.22 20.19
N ILE A 59 -1.32 -3.54 20.37
CA ILE A 59 -0.25 -2.59 20.70
C ILE A 59 0.68 -2.51 19.51
N PHE A 60 0.75 -1.33 18.89
CA PHE A 60 1.66 -1.08 17.77
C PHE A 60 3.01 -0.63 18.29
N ILE A 61 4.07 -1.25 17.79
CA ILE A 61 5.45 -1.02 18.22
C ILE A 61 6.35 -0.82 16.99
N GLU A 62 7.44 -0.10 17.18
CA GLU A 62 8.48 0.04 16.17
C GLU A 62 9.66 -0.90 16.46
N GLU A 63 10.04 -1.06 17.72
CA GLU A 63 11.16 -1.89 18.14
C GLU A 63 10.70 -3.14 18.91
N LEU A 64 11.43 -4.25 18.73
CA LEU A 64 11.09 -5.51 19.41
C LEU A 64 11.40 -5.47 20.92
N ASP A 65 12.15 -4.49 21.38
CA ASP A 65 12.48 -4.33 22.80
C ASP A 65 11.26 -4.00 23.66
N ASP A 66 10.23 -3.42 23.03
CA ASP A 66 8.95 -3.11 23.67
C ASP A 66 8.03 -4.33 23.85
N VAL A 67 8.45 -5.51 23.36
CA VAL A 67 7.63 -6.73 23.38
C VAL A 67 8.07 -7.67 24.50
N PRO A 68 7.17 -8.02 25.45
CA PRO A 68 7.48 -8.99 26.51
C PRO A 68 7.77 -10.38 25.98
N ALA A 69 8.62 -11.13 26.67
CA ALA A 69 8.94 -12.51 26.32
C ALA A 69 7.66 -13.38 26.23
N GLY A 70 7.59 -14.22 25.20
CA GLY A 70 6.47 -15.14 24.97
C GLY A 70 5.19 -14.48 24.44
N ALA A 71 5.20 -13.15 24.21
CA ALA A 71 4.05 -12.44 23.66
C ALA A 71 3.72 -12.88 22.21
N THR A 72 2.50 -12.59 21.78
CA THR A 72 2.10 -12.76 20.37
C THR A 72 2.44 -11.50 19.59
N LEU A 73 3.24 -11.67 18.54
CA LEU A 73 3.71 -10.62 17.64
C LEU A 73 3.16 -10.83 16.22
N VAL A 74 2.67 -9.78 15.62
CA VAL A 74 2.24 -9.77 14.21
C VAL A 74 3.18 -8.85 13.42
N PHE A 75 3.76 -9.33 12.32
CA PHE A 75 4.42 -8.49 11.34
C PHE A 75 3.39 -7.85 10.41
N SER A 76 3.55 -6.57 10.09
CA SER A 76 2.60 -5.83 9.25
C SER A 76 2.55 -6.32 7.80
N ALA A 77 1.57 -5.83 7.05
CA ALA A 77 1.42 -6.15 5.63
C ALA A 77 2.62 -5.77 4.77
N HIS A 78 3.45 -4.83 5.23
CA HIS A 78 4.62 -4.31 4.52
C HIS A 78 5.81 -5.26 4.51
N GLY A 79 5.82 -6.26 5.38
CA GLY A 79 6.95 -7.16 5.59
C GLY A 79 8.01 -6.59 6.52
N VAL A 80 8.99 -7.43 6.85
CA VAL A 80 10.10 -7.07 7.75
C VAL A 80 11.42 -7.60 7.19
N SER A 81 12.53 -6.99 7.62
CA SER A 81 13.87 -7.48 7.31
C SER A 81 14.13 -8.86 7.93
N ARG A 82 15.07 -9.62 7.35
CA ARG A 82 15.53 -10.89 7.94
C ARG A 82 16.12 -10.72 9.34
N ALA A 83 16.75 -9.58 9.62
CA ALA A 83 17.29 -9.30 10.94
C ALA A 83 16.17 -9.23 11.99
N VAL A 84 15.07 -8.51 11.70
CA VAL A 84 13.90 -8.45 12.58
C VAL A 84 13.25 -9.81 12.76
N GLN A 85 13.11 -10.59 11.69
CA GLN A 85 12.53 -11.93 11.77
C GLN A 85 13.37 -12.85 12.67
N ARG A 86 14.69 -12.93 12.45
CA ARG A 86 15.61 -13.73 13.28
C ARG A 86 15.60 -13.30 14.74
N GLU A 87 15.53 -11.98 15.00
CA GLU A 87 15.50 -11.49 16.37
C GLU A 87 14.19 -11.83 17.07
N ALA A 88 13.05 -11.73 16.38
CA ALA A 88 11.76 -12.13 16.92
C ALA A 88 11.71 -13.63 17.24
N GLU A 89 12.27 -14.47 16.36
CA GLU A 89 12.41 -15.92 16.59
C GLU A 89 13.33 -16.21 17.78
N ARG A 90 14.47 -15.54 17.88
CA ARG A 90 15.43 -15.69 18.99
C ARG A 90 14.80 -15.36 20.35
N ARG A 91 13.90 -14.37 20.39
CA ARG A 91 13.16 -13.96 21.60
C ARG A 91 12.02 -14.90 21.97
N GLY A 92 11.72 -15.88 21.12
CA GLY A 92 10.67 -16.87 21.36
C GLY A 92 9.25 -16.31 21.31
N PHE A 93 9.01 -15.25 20.53
CA PHE A 93 7.68 -14.73 20.33
C PHE A 93 6.79 -15.72 19.56
N ARG A 94 5.48 -15.68 19.80
CA ARG A 94 4.50 -16.33 18.93
C ARG A 94 4.25 -15.41 17.74
N ILE A 95 4.85 -15.74 16.60
CA ILE A 95 4.86 -14.87 15.43
C ILE A 95 3.74 -15.25 14.46
N PHE A 96 2.97 -14.25 14.00
CA PHE A 96 2.10 -14.34 12.84
C PHE A 96 2.55 -13.32 11.79
N ASP A 97 2.90 -13.80 10.62
CA ASP A 97 3.34 -12.98 9.51
C ASP A 97 2.14 -12.54 8.66
N ALA A 98 1.79 -11.25 8.76
CA ALA A 98 0.75 -10.64 7.95
C ALA A 98 1.30 -9.98 6.66
N THR A 99 2.58 -10.15 6.35
CA THR A 99 3.17 -9.66 5.09
C THR A 99 2.27 -10.05 3.91
N CYS A 100 1.94 -9.08 3.09
CA CYS A 100 1.15 -9.32 1.89
C CYS A 100 1.87 -10.36 1.00
N PRO A 101 1.18 -11.40 0.49
CA PRO A 101 1.81 -12.40 -0.38
C PRO A 101 2.50 -11.81 -1.61
N LEU A 102 2.05 -10.64 -2.09
CA LEU A 102 2.69 -9.96 -3.23
C LEU A 102 4.01 -9.28 -2.83
N VAL A 103 4.13 -8.80 -1.59
CA VAL A 103 5.42 -8.36 -1.02
C VAL A 103 6.33 -9.55 -0.75
N SER A 104 5.79 -10.63 -0.17
CA SER A 104 6.55 -11.87 0.05
C SER A 104 7.12 -12.45 -1.26
N LYS A 105 6.40 -12.31 -2.39
CA LYS A 105 6.90 -12.68 -3.72
C LYS A 105 8.21 -11.95 -4.03
N VAL A 106 8.27 -10.64 -3.81
CA VAL A 106 9.49 -9.83 -4.04
C VAL A 106 10.62 -10.30 -3.12
N HIS A 107 10.35 -10.52 -1.83
CA HIS A 107 11.35 -11.02 -0.88
C HIS A 107 11.92 -12.38 -1.30
N VAL A 108 11.08 -13.31 -1.75
CA VAL A 108 11.50 -14.62 -2.24
C VAL A 108 12.34 -14.51 -3.51
N GLU A 109 11.96 -13.63 -4.43
CA GLU A 109 12.69 -13.39 -5.67
C GLU A 109 14.08 -12.81 -5.39
N VAL A 110 14.16 -11.79 -4.51
CA VAL A 110 15.43 -11.21 -4.03
C VAL A 110 16.32 -12.30 -3.42
N ALA A 111 15.78 -13.10 -2.49
CA ALA A 111 16.56 -14.14 -1.84
C ALA A 111 17.09 -15.21 -2.84
N LYS A 112 16.26 -15.61 -3.81
CA LYS A 112 16.62 -16.59 -4.83
C LYS A 112 17.70 -16.07 -5.78
N LEU A 113 17.48 -14.88 -6.36
CA LEU A 113 18.42 -14.31 -7.32
C LEU A 113 19.75 -13.93 -6.66
N HIS A 114 19.75 -13.53 -5.39
CA HIS A 114 20.98 -13.32 -4.64
C HIS A 114 21.84 -14.58 -4.56
N GLN A 115 21.22 -15.76 -4.36
CA GLN A 115 21.94 -17.05 -4.38
C GLN A 115 22.55 -17.35 -5.78
N GLU A 116 21.96 -16.80 -6.84
CA GLU A 116 22.46 -16.87 -8.21
C GLU A 116 23.55 -15.79 -8.51
N GLY A 117 23.92 -14.96 -7.51
CA GLY A 117 24.95 -13.93 -7.58
C GLY A 117 24.47 -12.59 -8.17
N TYR A 118 23.17 -12.32 -8.14
CA TYR A 118 22.62 -11.02 -8.57
C TYR A 118 22.69 -9.97 -7.48
N GLU A 119 22.99 -8.73 -7.87
CA GLU A 119 22.64 -7.51 -7.14
C GLU A 119 21.33 -6.95 -7.66
N PHE A 120 20.78 -5.93 -6.98
CA PHE A 120 19.45 -5.41 -7.27
C PHE A 120 19.45 -3.89 -7.37
N ILE A 121 18.67 -3.38 -8.34
CA ILE A 121 18.12 -2.02 -8.30
C ILE A 121 16.70 -2.14 -7.74
N MET A 122 16.42 -1.40 -6.68
CA MET A 122 15.07 -1.32 -6.11
C MET A 122 14.48 0.05 -6.38
N ILE A 123 13.37 0.11 -7.11
CA ILE A 123 12.59 1.33 -7.25
C ILE A 123 11.62 1.41 -6.07
N GLY A 124 11.70 2.49 -5.28
CA GLY A 124 10.86 2.64 -4.09
C GLY A 124 11.15 3.92 -3.33
N HIS A 125 10.37 4.21 -2.32
CA HIS A 125 10.52 5.42 -1.49
C HIS A 125 11.33 5.10 -0.23
N LYS A 126 12.40 5.84 -0.02
CA LYS A 126 13.25 5.74 1.16
C LYS A 126 12.42 5.94 2.44
N GLY A 127 12.66 5.10 3.44
CA GLY A 127 11.94 5.15 4.73
C GLY A 127 10.55 4.49 4.71
N HIS A 128 10.09 3.99 3.56
CA HIS A 128 8.86 3.22 3.53
C HIS A 128 9.08 1.81 4.09
N PRO A 129 8.23 1.29 5.01
CA PRO A 129 8.44 -0.01 5.66
C PRO A 129 8.61 -1.19 4.69
N GLU A 130 7.89 -1.20 3.56
CA GLU A 130 8.04 -2.22 2.51
C GLU A 130 9.43 -2.17 1.86
N VAL A 131 9.97 -0.97 1.64
CA VAL A 131 11.32 -0.78 1.08
C VAL A 131 12.36 -1.26 2.08
N GLU A 132 12.25 -0.87 3.35
CA GLU A 132 13.15 -1.32 4.41
C GLU A 132 13.08 -2.84 4.60
N GLY A 133 11.88 -3.41 4.56
CA GLY A 133 11.67 -4.85 4.63
C GLY A 133 12.33 -5.61 3.48
N THR A 134 12.21 -5.10 2.25
CA THR A 134 12.79 -5.71 1.05
C THR A 134 14.30 -5.53 1.00
N MET A 135 14.83 -4.33 1.27
CA MET A 135 16.27 -4.10 1.35
C MET A 135 16.92 -4.94 2.44
N GLY A 136 16.23 -5.11 3.57
CA GLY A 136 16.68 -5.94 4.69
C GLY A 136 16.57 -7.47 4.45
N GLN A 137 16.21 -7.93 3.25
CA GLN A 137 16.33 -9.35 2.88
C GLN A 137 17.78 -9.75 2.64
N LEU A 138 18.66 -8.81 2.36
CA LEU A 138 20.09 -9.01 2.15
C LEU A 138 20.86 -8.07 3.08
N ASP A 139 22.10 -8.44 3.40
CA ASP A 139 23.00 -7.57 4.17
C ASP A 139 23.64 -6.47 3.28
N ALA A 140 23.70 -6.69 1.95
CA ALA A 140 24.18 -5.73 0.95
C ALA A 140 23.72 -6.13 -0.46
N GLY A 141 23.97 -5.26 -1.46
CA GLY A 141 23.72 -5.55 -2.89
C GLY A 141 22.33 -5.18 -3.38
N ILE A 142 21.57 -4.39 -2.61
CA ILE A 142 20.33 -3.74 -3.10
C ILE A 142 20.55 -2.23 -3.11
N HIS A 143 20.37 -1.62 -4.27
CA HIS A 143 20.57 -0.19 -4.51
C HIS A 143 19.21 0.47 -4.71
N LEU A 144 18.83 1.37 -3.80
CA LEU A 144 17.56 2.10 -3.87
C LEU A 144 17.65 3.23 -4.88
N VAL A 145 16.64 3.39 -5.70
CA VAL A 145 16.39 4.53 -6.59
C VAL A 145 14.97 5.04 -6.39
N GLU A 146 14.82 6.34 -6.21
CA GLU A 146 13.52 7.00 -6.03
C GLU A 146 13.08 7.73 -7.30
N ASP A 147 14.04 8.17 -8.12
CA ASP A 147 13.80 8.91 -9.36
C ASP A 147 14.86 8.58 -10.45
N VAL A 148 14.68 9.17 -11.63
CA VAL A 148 15.61 8.99 -12.76
C VAL A 148 17.01 9.53 -12.45
N ALA A 149 17.14 10.59 -11.64
CA ALA A 149 18.44 11.16 -11.28
C ALA A 149 19.25 10.23 -10.37
N ASP A 150 18.59 9.44 -9.51
CA ASP A 150 19.24 8.43 -8.70
C ASP A 150 19.88 7.34 -9.53
N VAL A 151 19.26 6.98 -10.67
CA VAL A 151 19.79 5.95 -11.57
C VAL A 151 21.21 6.29 -11.99
N ALA A 152 21.54 7.58 -12.21
CA ALA A 152 22.89 8.01 -12.58
C ALA A 152 23.93 7.82 -11.47
N ARG A 153 23.49 7.78 -10.20
CA ARG A 153 24.37 7.70 -9.01
C ARG A 153 24.64 6.27 -8.51
N VAL A 154 23.78 5.32 -8.91
CA VAL A 154 23.91 3.92 -8.50
C VAL A 154 25.20 3.30 -9.05
N GLN A 155 25.94 2.58 -8.24
CA GLN A 155 27.20 1.92 -8.59
C GLN A 155 27.19 0.45 -8.12
N PRO A 156 26.46 -0.45 -8.80
CA PRO A 156 26.49 -1.87 -8.48
C PRO A 156 27.86 -2.47 -8.86
N GLN A 157 28.29 -3.47 -8.10
CA GLN A 157 29.54 -4.19 -8.37
C GLN A 157 29.34 -5.21 -9.51
N GLN A 158 28.11 -5.73 -9.66
CA GLN A 158 27.77 -6.78 -10.64
C GLN A 158 26.83 -6.22 -11.72
N THR A 159 27.37 -5.50 -12.70
CA THR A 159 26.55 -4.94 -13.79
C THR A 159 25.96 -5.99 -14.75
N GLU A 160 26.62 -7.15 -14.90
CA GLU A 160 26.16 -8.27 -15.73
C GLU A 160 25.14 -9.18 -15.02
N ARG A 161 25.05 -9.07 -13.69
CA ARG A 161 24.10 -9.82 -12.86
C ARG A 161 23.33 -8.85 -11.97
N LEU A 162 22.54 -8.02 -12.61
CA LEU A 162 21.73 -7.01 -11.96
C LEU A 162 20.25 -7.32 -12.21
N ALA A 163 19.42 -7.29 -11.19
CA ALA A 163 17.98 -7.50 -11.29
C ALA A 163 17.21 -6.27 -10.82
N LEU A 164 16.05 -6.05 -11.40
CA LEU A 164 15.13 -4.98 -11.01
C LEU A 164 14.05 -5.54 -10.09
N VAL A 165 13.76 -4.83 -9.01
CA VAL A 165 12.59 -5.03 -8.15
C VAL A 165 11.96 -3.70 -7.81
N THR A 166 10.67 -3.68 -7.50
CA THR A 166 9.97 -2.45 -7.17
C THR A 166 9.11 -2.58 -5.91
N GLN A 167 8.89 -1.48 -5.23
CA GLN A 167 7.83 -1.36 -4.23
C GLN A 167 6.47 -1.59 -4.89
N THR A 168 5.54 -2.24 -4.18
CA THR A 168 4.26 -2.67 -4.78
C THR A 168 3.23 -1.55 -4.97
N THR A 169 3.45 -0.37 -4.36
CA THR A 169 2.49 0.75 -4.29
C THR A 169 2.95 2.02 -5.00
N LEU A 170 3.83 1.91 -5.98
CA LEU A 170 4.33 3.04 -6.77
C LEU A 170 3.30 3.56 -7.79
N SER A 171 3.53 4.77 -8.28
CA SER A 171 2.95 5.22 -9.55
C SER A 171 3.45 4.32 -10.67
N VAL A 172 2.52 3.78 -11.46
CA VAL A 172 2.85 2.88 -12.57
C VAL A 172 3.67 3.61 -13.63
N ASP A 173 3.27 4.85 -13.93
CA ASP A 173 3.91 5.65 -14.97
C ASP A 173 5.33 6.08 -14.53
N ASP A 174 5.50 6.54 -13.27
CA ASP A 174 6.82 6.94 -12.75
C ASP A 174 7.78 5.73 -12.64
N ALA A 175 7.28 4.59 -12.16
CA ALA A 175 8.09 3.37 -12.09
C ALA A 175 8.53 2.88 -13.48
N ALA A 176 7.67 3.03 -14.49
CA ALA A 176 8.02 2.69 -15.87
C ALA A 176 9.11 3.61 -16.43
N GLU A 177 9.06 4.92 -16.14
CA GLU A 177 10.09 5.89 -16.53
C GLU A 177 11.44 5.56 -15.88
N ILE A 178 11.45 5.33 -14.55
CA ILE A 178 12.67 4.96 -13.84
C ILE A 178 13.23 3.63 -14.36
N ALA A 179 12.38 2.62 -14.58
CA ALA A 179 12.79 1.32 -15.12
C ALA A 179 13.40 1.45 -16.52
N ALA A 180 12.86 2.34 -17.36
CA ALA A 180 13.44 2.63 -18.68
C ALA A 180 14.84 3.24 -18.57
N ALA A 181 15.05 4.16 -17.65
CA ALA A 181 16.37 4.75 -17.37
C ALA A 181 17.37 3.71 -16.84
N VAL A 182 16.94 2.83 -15.93
CA VAL A 182 17.77 1.72 -15.42
C VAL A 182 18.17 0.79 -16.55
N ARG A 183 17.22 0.41 -17.42
CA ARG A 183 17.46 -0.47 -18.58
C ARG A 183 18.44 0.17 -19.59
N ALA A 184 18.29 1.45 -19.83
CA ALA A 184 19.20 2.18 -20.72
C ALA A 184 20.64 2.21 -20.17
N ARG A 185 20.81 2.32 -18.87
CA ARG A 185 22.13 2.33 -18.22
C ARG A 185 22.73 0.93 -18.06
N PHE A 186 21.90 -0.09 -17.81
CA PHE A 186 22.31 -1.47 -17.53
C PHE A 186 21.63 -2.44 -18.52
N PRO A 187 22.16 -2.61 -19.73
CA PRO A 187 21.51 -3.42 -20.78
C PRO A 187 21.34 -4.91 -20.43
N ALA A 188 22.17 -5.45 -19.51
CA ALA A 188 22.06 -6.83 -19.01
C ALA A 188 21.05 -6.99 -17.84
N LEU A 189 20.30 -5.92 -17.52
CA LEU A 189 19.33 -5.93 -16.44
C LEU A 189 18.30 -7.04 -16.60
N ARG A 190 18.13 -7.85 -15.55
CA ARG A 190 17.07 -8.82 -15.45
C ARG A 190 15.83 -8.18 -14.87
N GLU A 191 14.77 -8.08 -15.63
CA GLU A 191 13.47 -7.60 -15.17
C GLU A 191 12.68 -8.72 -14.50
N PRO A 192 11.76 -8.37 -13.56
CA PRO A 192 10.89 -9.35 -12.91
C PRO A 192 10.00 -10.01 -13.98
N LYS A 193 9.74 -11.33 -13.85
CA LYS A 193 8.87 -12.06 -14.78
C LYS A 193 7.43 -11.54 -14.81
N GLN A 194 6.99 -10.98 -13.70
CA GLN A 194 5.70 -10.31 -13.53
C GLN A 194 5.97 -9.02 -12.77
N GLN A 195 5.30 -7.96 -13.15
CA GLN A 195 5.43 -6.66 -12.46
C GLN A 195 5.26 -6.81 -10.95
N ASP A 196 6.08 -6.09 -10.20
CA ASP A 196 6.00 -6.10 -8.73
C ASP A 196 4.95 -5.11 -8.23
N ILE A 197 4.63 -4.05 -9.00
CA ILE A 197 3.48 -3.21 -8.69
C ILE A 197 2.24 -4.10 -8.66
N CYS A 198 1.56 -4.12 -7.51
CA CYS A 198 0.49 -5.07 -7.30
C CYS A 198 -0.78 -4.72 -8.10
N TYR A 199 -1.59 -5.74 -8.40
CA TYR A 199 -2.87 -5.58 -9.13
C TYR A 199 -3.76 -4.51 -8.48
N ALA A 200 -3.79 -4.43 -7.15
CA ALA A 200 -4.63 -3.48 -6.44
C ALA A 200 -4.19 -2.03 -6.66
N THR A 201 -2.89 -1.79 -6.72
CA THR A 201 -2.31 -0.49 -7.08
C THR A 201 -2.62 -0.14 -8.53
N GLN A 202 -2.39 -1.08 -9.47
CA GLN A 202 -2.67 -0.89 -10.88
C GLN A 202 -4.15 -0.57 -11.12
N ASN A 203 -5.05 -1.43 -10.64
CA ASN A 203 -6.49 -1.28 -10.88
C ASN A 203 -7.04 0.05 -10.34
N ARG A 204 -6.57 0.51 -9.16
CA ARG A 204 -7.02 1.79 -8.59
C ARG A 204 -6.49 2.98 -9.37
N GLN A 205 -5.27 2.91 -9.89
CA GLN A 205 -4.75 3.95 -10.77
C GLN A 205 -5.50 3.98 -12.10
N ASP A 206 -5.80 2.83 -12.68
CA ASP A 206 -6.61 2.74 -13.91
C ASP A 206 -8.03 3.29 -13.67
N ALA A 207 -8.63 2.99 -12.51
CA ALA A 207 -9.94 3.54 -12.13
C ALA A 207 -9.92 5.08 -12.02
N VAL A 208 -8.83 5.66 -11.49
CA VAL A 208 -8.65 7.14 -11.45
C VAL A 208 -8.46 7.72 -12.85
N LYS A 209 -7.71 7.03 -13.73
CA LYS A 209 -7.57 7.45 -15.14
C LYS A 209 -8.92 7.49 -15.86
N LEU A 210 -9.81 6.53 -15.58
CA LEU A 210 -11.17 6.50 -16.13
C LEU A 210 -12.09 7.55 -15.50
N LEU A 211 -11.95 7.81 -14.19
CA LEU A 211 -12.78 8.74 -13.44
C LEU A 211 -12.47 10.21 -13.78
N SER A 212 -11.19 10.57 -13.84
CA SER A 212 -10.73 11.97 -13.91
C SER A 212 -11.34 12.77 -15.08
N PRO A 213 -11.45 12.25 -16.31
CA PRO A 213 -12.03 13.04 -17.41
C PRO A 213 -13.55 13.27 -17.29
N LEU A 214 -14.22 12.64 -16.34
CA LEU A 214 -15.67 12.69 -16.17
C LEU A 214 -16.13 13.61 -15.05
N VAL A 215 -15.20 14.19 -14.27
CA VAL A 215 -15.51 14.91 -13.03
C VAL A 215 -14.74 16.24 -12.93
N ASP A 216 -15.27 17.15 -12.12
CA ASP A 216 -14.70 18.48 -11.92
C ASP A 216 -13.75 18.53 -10.71
N ALA A 217 -13.88 17.58 -9.78
CA ALA A 217 -13.00 17.39 -8.63
C ALA A 217 -12.97 15.92 -8.21
N VAL A 218 -11.87 15.48 -7.58
CA VAL A 218 -11.73 14.12 -7.05
C VAL A 218 -11.49 14.15 -5.54
N VAL A 219 -12.22 13.34 -4.79
CA VAL A 219 -11.95 13.03 -3.38
C VAL A 219 -11.30 11.66 -3.30
N VAL A 220 -10.15 11.60 -2.66
CA VAL A 220 -9.39 10.36 -2.42
C VAL A 220 -9.44 10.05 -0.93
N VAL A 221 -10.16 9.00 -0.57
CA VAL A 221 -10.30 8.58 0.83
C VAL A 221 -9.11 7.71 1.24
N GLY A 222 -8.43 8.07 2.32
CA GLY A 222 -7.33 7.32 2.88
C GLY A 222 -6.33 8.18 3.64
N SER A 223 -5.32 7.54 4.23
CA SER A 223 -4.36 8.20 5.11
C SER A 223 -3.17 8.82 4.37
N PRO A 224 -2.63 9.95 4.83
CA PRO A 224 -1.42 10.57 4.27
C PRO A 224 -0.18 9.66 4.31
N SER A 225 -0.11 8.72 5.25
CA SER A 225 0.97 7.73 5.33
C SER A 225 0.89 6.66 4.24
N SER A 226 -0.27 6.51 3.55
CA SER A 226 -0.47 5.51 2.52
C SER A 226 0.14 5.92 1.19
N SER A 227 1.20 5.25 0.74
CA SER A 227 1.80 5.44 -0.58
C SER A 227 0.76 5.30 -1.69
N ASN A 228 -0.05 4.22 -1.69
CA ASN A 228 -1.09 4.03 -2.70
C ASN A 228 -2.08 5.21 -2.74
N THR A 229 -2.57 5.70 -1.59
CA THR A 229 -3.51 6.83 -1.54
C THR A 229 -2.92 8.10 -2.15
N ASN A 230 -1.65 8.41 -1.81
CA ASN A 230 -0.95 9.56 -2.38
C ASN A 230 -0.84 9.48 -3.90
N ARG A 231 -0.50 8.28 -4.43
CA ARG A 231 -0.40 8.09 -5.89
C ARG A 231 -1.73 8.34 -6.61
N LEU A 232 -2.87 7.98 -6.01
CA LEU A 232 -4.19 8.26 -6.61
C LEU A 232 -4.48 9.76 -6.67
N ARG A 233 -4.19 10.50 -5.61
CA ARG A 233 -4.35 11.95 -5.58
C ARG A 233 -3.46 12.62 -6.63
N GLU A 234 -2.18 12.29 -6.64
CA GLU A 234 -1.20 12.86 -7.57
C GLU A 234 -1.55 12.55 -9.02
N LEU A 235 -2.03 11.34 -9.30
CA LEU A 235 -2.47 10.95 -10.63
C LEU A 235 -3.65 11.81 -11.11
N ALA A 236 -4.68 12.01 -10.27
CA ALA A 236 -5.80 12.89 -10.62
C ALA A 236 -5.33 14.34 -10.89
N GLN A 237 -4.41 14.84 -10.07
CA GLN A 237 -3.83 16.19 -10.25
C GLN A 237 -3.02 16.29 -11.56
N ARG A 238 -2.22 15.28 -11.91
CA ARG A 238 -1.49 15.23 -13.20
C ARG A 238 -2.43 15.18 -14.40
N LEU A 239 -3.61 14.60 -14.24
CA LEU A 239 -4.66 14.58 -15.26
C LEU A 239 -5.45 15.89 -15.33
N GLY A 240 -5.05 16.91 -14.56
CA GLY A 240 -5.62 18.26 -14.60
C GLY A 240 -6.89 18.44 -13.76
N VAL A 241 -7.23 17.49 -12.88
CA VAL A 241 -8.41 17.56 -12.03
C VAL A 241 -8.00 17.89 -10.59
N PRO A 242 -8.59 18.91 -9.92
CA PRO A 242 -8.39 19.16 -8.51
C PRO A 242 -8.67 17.89 -7.69
N ALA A 243 -7.71 17.47 -6.86
CA ALA A 243 -7.85 16.26 -6.08
C ALA A 243 -7.49 16.48 -4.61
N TYR A 244 -8.38 16.07 -3.72
CA TYR A 244 -8.30 16.29 -2.29
C TYR A 244 -8.26 14.92 -1.59
N MET A 245 -7.28 14.73 -0.73
CA MET A 245 -7.20 13.53 0.11
C MET A 245 -7.80 13.84 1.47
N VAL A 246 -8.61 12.91 1.98
CA VAL A 246 -9.25 13.00 3.30
C VAL A 246 -9.18 11.65 4.02
N GLU A 247 -8.93 11.67 5.31
CA GLU A 247 -9.03 10.47 6.13
C GLU A 247 -10.49 10.07 6.36
N ASP A 248 -11.37 11.06 6.55
CA ASP A 248 -12.82 10.86 6.71
C ASP A 248 -13.64 12.07 6.24
N ALA A 249 -14.96 11.99 6.38
CA ALA A 249 -15.90 13.00 5.93
C ALA A 249 -15.78 14.36 6.64
N THR A 250 -15.18 14.42 7.84
CA THR A 250 -15.04 15.66 8.61
C THR A 250 -14.00 16.60 8.05
N GLU A 251 -13.08 16.07 7.24
CA GLU A 251 -12.05 16.85 6.57
C GLU A 251 -12.51 17.51 5.27
N LEU A 252 -13.69 17.13 4.75
CA LEU A 252 -14.24 17.76 3.54
C LEU A 252 -14.56 19.23 3.76
N ARG A 253 -14.12 20.06 2.82
CA ARG A 253 -14.34 21.52 2.84
C ARG A 253 -15.25 21.93 1.72
N ASP A 254 -16.34 22.63 2.04
CA ASP A 254 -17.40 23.00 1.10
C ASP A 254 -16.87 23.84 -0.09
N HIS A 255 -15.87 24.69 0.15
CA HIS A 255 -15.27 25.52 -0.90
C HIS A 255 -14.50 24.73 -1.97
N TRP A 256 -14.12 23.49 -1.71
CA TRP A 256 -13.49 22.62 -2.72
C TRP A 256 -14.44 22.31 -3.89
N PHE A 257 -15.73 22.41 -3.64
CA PHE A 257 -16.79 22.01 -4.58
C PHE A 257 -17.60 23.22 -5.10
N ALA A 258 -17.11 24.44 -4.89
CA ALA A 258 -17.85 25.67 -5.26
C ALA A 258 -18.21 25.70 -6.77
N ASP A 259 -17.34 25.16 -7.62
CA ASP A 259 -17.48 25.10 -9.07
C ASP A 259 -17.56 23.67 -9.62
N ALA A 260 -17.78 22.66 -8.74
CA ALA A 260 -17.81 21.25 -9.11
C ALA A 260 -19.25 20.74 -9.15
N ALA A 261 -19.78 20.49 -10.33
CA ALA A 261 -21.08 19.83 -10.51
C ALA A 261 -20.97 18.30 -10.38
N ARG A 262 -19.85 17.73 -10.81
CA ARG A 262 -19.57 16.29 -10.72
C ARG A 262 -18.33 16.04 -9.87
N VAL A 263 -18.47 15.23 -8.84
CA VAL A 263 -17.38 14.87 -7.92
C VAL A 263 -17.06 13.40 -8.05
N GLY A 264 -15.81 13.09 -8.32
CA GLY A 264 -15.29 11.74 -8.30
C GLY A 264 -14.89 11.33 -6.88
N VAL A 265 -15.18 10.10 -6.49
CA VAL A 265 -14.73 9.54 -5.21
C VAL A 265 -14.00 8.24 -5.47
N THR A 266 -12.78 8.14 -4.95
CA THR A 266 -11.98 6.92 -4.90
C THR A 266 -11.43 6.70 -3.50
N ALA A 267 -10.81 5.55 -3.27
CA ALA A 267 -10.21 5.24 -1.97
C ALA A 267 -8.95 4.38 -2.14
N GLY A 268 -7.95 4.67 -1.33
CA GLY A 268 -6.73 3.88 -1.28
C GLY A 268 -6.97 2.44 -0.83
N ALA A 269 -6.05 1.54 -1.18
CA ALA A 269 -6.14 0.09 -0.90
C ALA A 269 -6.19 -0.27 0.60
N SER A 270 -5.92 0.69 1.48
CA SER A 270 -5.99 0.54 2.94
C SER A 270 -7.17 1.30 3.59
N ALA A 271 -8.06 1.93 2.80
CA ALA A 271 -9.20 2.67 3.31
C ALA A 271 -10.46 1.79 3.36
N PRO A 272 -11.13 1.68 4.53
CA PRO A 272 -12.35 0.91 4.65
C PRO A 272 -13.52 1.62 3.94
N GLU A 273 -14.43 0.83 3.37
CA GLU A 273 -15.61 1.35 2.66
C GLU A 273 -16.52 2.20 3.54
N THR A 274 -16.52 1.98 4.86
CA THR A 274 -17.29 2.80 5.81
C THR A 274 -16.90 4.28 5.77
N LEU A 275 -15.61 4.60 5.54
CA LEU A 275 -15.15 5.98 5.40
C LEU A 275 -15.62 6.58 4.06
N VAL A 276 -15.63 5.79 2.99
CA VAL A 276 -16.18 6.21 1.70
C VAL A 276 -17.67 6.54 1.83
N GLN A 277 -18.42 5.69 2.54
CA GLN A 277 -19.84 5.93 2.77
C GLN A 277 -20.09 7.21 3.58
N GLY A 278 -19.25 7.54 4.57
CA GLY A 278 -19.29 8.81 5.28
C GLY A 278 -19.07 10.02 4.35
N VAL A 279 -18.08 9.94 3.46
CA VAL A 279 -17.82 10.96 2.43
C VAL A 279 -19.02 11.14 1.50
N LEU A 280 -19.64 10.05 1.06
CA LEU A 280 -20.84 10.11 0.21
C LEU A 280 -22.02 10.78 0.91
N GLN A 281 -22.23 10.48 2.20
CA GLN A 281 -23.29 11.15 2.99
C GLN A 281 -23.03 12.66 3.08
N ARG A 282 -21.78 13.08 3.29
CA ARG A 282 -21.43 14.50 3.33
C ARG A 282 -21.63 15.18 1.97
N LEU A 283 -21.24 14.56 0.87
CA LEU A 283 -21.46 15.09 -0.49
C LEU A 283 -22.96 15.20 -0.83
N LYS A 284 -23.78 14.24 -0.39
CA LYS A 284 -25.25 14.34 -0.49
C LYS A 284 -25.81 15.56 0.29
N ALA A 285 -25.29 15.81 1.49
CA ALA A 285 -25.66 17.00 2.27
C ALA A 285 -25.24 18.32 1.60
N LEU A 286 -24.23 18.30 0.70
CA LEU A 286 -23.81 19.42 -0.13
C LEU A 286 -24.61 19.57 -1.43
N GLY A 287 -25.59 18.70 -1.68
CA GLY A 287 -26.53 18.78 -2.78
C GLY A 287 -26.51 17.63 -3.79
N ALA A 288 -25.59 16.66 -3.67
CA ALA A 288 -25.53 15.55 -4.63
C ALA A 288 -26.83 14.75 -4.67
N VAL A 289 -27.47 14.75 -5.84
CA VAL A 289 -28.77 14.08 -6.06
C VAL A 289 -28.61 12.68 -6.63
N SER A 290 -27.45 12.36 -7.22
CA SER A 290 -27.18 11.03 -7.79
C SER A 290 -25.79 10.55 -7.37
N VAL A 291 -25.67 9.23 -7.18
CA VAL A 291 -24.42 8.52 -6.94
C VAL A 291 -24.41 7.30 -7.84
N ARG A 292 -23.38 7.13 -8.67
CA ARG A 292 -23.21 5.92 -9.49
C ARG A 292 -21.79 5.44 -9.48
N SER A 293 -21.59 4.13 -9.53
CA SER A 293 -20.27 3.53 -9.74
C SER A 293 -19.94 3.46 -11.23
N LEU A 294 -18.67 3.66 -11.54
CA LEU A 294 -18.13 3.36 -12.88
C LEU A 294 -17.89 1.86 -13.00
N ASP A 295 -17.94 1.36 -14.23
CA ASP A 295 -17.48 0.01 -14.51
C ASP A 295 -15.95 -0.05 -14.35
N GLY A 296 -15.46 -1.11 -13.72
CA GLY A 296 -14.03 -1.31 -13.48
C GLY A 296 -13.64 -2.77 -13.27
N ALA A 297 -12.38 -2.99 -12.96
CA ALA A 297 -11.86 -4.33 -12.73
C ALA A 297 -12.51 -4.98 -11.49
N ARG A 298 -12.95 -6.23 -11.64
CA ARG A 298 -13.47 -7.01 -10.51
C ARG A 298 -12.34 -7.73 -9.80
N GLU A 299 -12.17 -7.45 -8.50
CA GLU A 299 -11.17 -8.08 -7.65
C GLU A 299 -11.82 -9.23 -6.87
N THR A 300 -11.43 -10.47 -7.18
CA THR A 300 -11.96 -11.69 -6.55
C THR A 300 -10.89 -12.45 -5.74
N LEU A 301 -9.65 -11.94 -5.77
CA LEU A 301 -8.52 -12.56 -5.10
C LEU A 301 -8.73 -12.57 -3.58
N LYS A 302 -8.45 -13.71 -2.95
CA LYS A 302 -8.39 -13.86 -1.50
C LYS A 302 -7.12 -14.59 -1.11
N PHE A 303 -6.47 -14.13 -0.06
CA PHE A 303 -5.28 -14.78 0.45
C PHE A 303 -5.58 -15.64 1.68
N PRO A 304 -4.98 -16.82 1.79
CA PRO A 304 -5.19 -17.71 2.94
C PRO A 304 -4.58 -17.10 4.21
N LEU A 305 -5.20 -17.40 5.33
CA LEU A 305 -4.66 -17.09 6.65
C LEU A 305 -3.48 -18.04 7.01
N PRO A 306 -2.55 -17.59 7.86
CA PRO A 306 -1.45 -18.41 8.33
C PRO A 306 -1.96 -19.59 9.18
N LYS A 307 -1.14 -20.63 9.29
CA LYS A 307 -1.43 -21.76 10.19
C LYS A 307 -1.67 -21.24 11.61
N GLY A 308 -2.66 -21.82 12.29
CA GLY A 308 -3.03 -21.43 13.65
C GLY A 308 -4.06 -20.30 13.78
N LEU A 309 -4.40 -19.60 12.67
CA LEU A 309 -5.48 -18.60 12.63
C LEU A 309 -6.59 -18.94 11.61
N LYS A 310 -6.50 -20.10 10.96
CA LYS A 310 -7.60 -20.60 10.09
C LYS A 310 -8.85 -20.85 10.94
N PRO A 311 -10.06 -20.65 10.40
CA PRO A 311 -11.28 -21.17 11.01
C PRO A 311 -11.14 -22.69 11.19
N ASP A 312 -11.69 -23.19 12.30
CA ASP A 312 -11.81 -24.63 12.53
C ASP A 312 -12.77 -25.27 11.53
#